data_dafefe9d4c314e5d166452e45898a8dc
#
_entry.id   dafefe9d4c314e5d166452e45898a8dc
#
_cell.length_a   1.000
_cell.length_b   1.000
_cell.length_c   1.000
_cell.angle_alpha   90.00
_cell.angle_beta   90.00
_cell.angle_gamma   90.00
#
_symmetry.space_group_name_H-M   'P 1'
#
loop_
_entity.id
_entity.type
_entity.pdbx_description
1 polymer ?
#
loop_
_entity_poly.entity_id
_entity_poly.type
_entity_poly.pdbx_seq_one_letter_code
_entity_poly.pdbx_strand_id
1 'polypeptide(L)'
;MFGLYFDDYETPVFRPPSEANSFILRVTRGCAHNRCTFCAMYKDVPFSVYTDEAVDRQIAMAAHYAGDEVRRIFLADGDAFVLPTEKLLALLARLYGTFPNLQRVTSYAGPKDILRKSDEELLRLREAGLKMLYFGLETGDSQLL
;
A
#
# COMPACT_ATOMS: atom_id res chain seq x y z
N MET A 1 -4.72 -13.60 -13.54
CA MET A 1 -4.15 -12.31 -13.94
C MET A 1 -2.87 -12.03 -13.16
N PHE A 2 -1.88 -11.52 -13.85
CA PHE A 2 -0.63 -11.08 -13.19
C PHE A 2 -0.85 -9.77 -12.46
N GLY A 3 0.03 -9.45 -11.53
CA GLY A 3 0.01 -8.17 -10.88
C GLY A 3 0.17 -7.05 -11.91
N LEU A 4 -0.69 -6.04 -11.80
CA LEU A 4 -0.66 -4.88 -12.69
C LEU A 4 -0.03 -3.71 -11.96
N TYR A 5 0.82 -2.98 -12.67
CA TYR A 5 1.19 -1.65 -12.23
C TYR A 5 1.46 -0.76 -13.44
N PHE A 6 1.05 0.47 -13.32
CA PHE A 6 1.10 1.44 -14.40
C PHE A 6 1.82 2.68 -13.92
N ASP A 7 3.13 2.58 -13.90
CA ASP A 7 3.94 3.68 -13.41
C ASP A 7 5.32 3.63 -14.05
N ASP A 8 5.86 4.80 -14.32
CA ASP A 8 7.19 4.97 -14.90
C ASP A 8 8.23 4.95 -13.78
N TYR A 9 8.57 3.76 -13.31
CA TYR A 9 9.48 3.63 -12.20
C TYR A 9 10.90 3.38 -12.58
N GLU A 10 11.75 4.16 -11.97
CA GLU A 10 13.17 3.88 -11.96
C GLU A 10 13.57 2.91 -10.84
N THR A 11 12.69 2.71 -9.86
CA THR A 11 12.96 1.86 -8.70
C THR A 11 12.08 0.61 -8.70
N PRO A 12 12.59 -0.53 -8.23
CA PRO A 12 11.79 -1.76 -8.19
C PRO A 12 10.62 -1.63 -7.20
N VAL A 13 9.54 -2.34 -7.51
CA VAL A 13 8.37 -2.46 -6.65
C VAL A 13 8.46 -3.77 -5.88
N PHE A 14 8.37 -3.69 -4.55
CA PHE A 14 8.38 -4.86 -3.68
C PHE A 14 6.99 -5.15 -3.17
N ARG A 15 6.62 -6.42 -3.13
CA ARG A 15 5.32 -6.88 -2.62
C ARG A 15 5.47 -8.26 -2.00
N PRO A 16 4.58 -8.62 -1.04
CA PRO A 16 4.57 -9.98 -0.50
C PRO A 16 4.22 -11.00 -1.59
N PRO A 17 4.75 -12.23 -1.52
CA PRO A 17 4.40 -13.27 -2.51
C PRO A 17 2.91 -13.52 -2.64
N SER A 18 2.15 -13.38 -1.55
CA SER A 18 0.70 -13.55 -1.56
C SER A 18 -0.03 -12.47 -2.38
N GLU A 19 0.65 -11.38 -2.75
CA GLU A 19 0.11 -10.30 -3.57
C GLU A 19 0.59 -10.36 -5.02
N ALA A 20 1.11 -11.50 -5.47
CA ALA A 20 1.66 -11.65 -6.81
C ALA A 20 0.65 -11.36 -7.92
N ASN A 21 -0.64 -11.63 -7.67
CA ASN A 21 -1.72 -11.40 -8.63
C ASN A 21 -2.54 -10.14 -8.34
N SER A 22 -2.08 -9.30 -7.42
CA SER A 22 -2.76 -8.05 -7.08
C SER A 22 -2.37 -6.93 -8.03
N PHE A 23 -3.30 -6.01 -8.30
CA PHE A 23 -2.94 -4.74 -8.90
C PHE A 23 -2.10 -3.95 -7.90
N ILE A 24 -0.95 -3.48 -8.34
CA ILE A 24 -0.05 -2.69 -7.51
C ILE A 24 -0.37 -1.22 -7.71
N LEU A 25 -0.89 -0.58 -6.68
CA LEU A 25 -1.14 0.85 -6.68
C LEU A 25 -0.09 1.54 -5.83
N ARG A 26 0.70 2.37 -6.42
CA ARG A 26 1.77 3.06 -5.71
C ARG A 26 1.27 4.39 -5.17
N VAL A 27 1.21 4.49 -3.84
CA VAL A 27 0.75 5.70 -3.15
C VAL A 27 1.89 6.40 -2.40
N THR A 28 2.95 5.65 -2.07
CA THR A 28 4.17 6.20 -1.50
C THR A 28 5.37 5.62 -2.23
N ARG A 29 6.50 6.31 -2.16
CA ARG A 29 7.77 5.86 -2.70
C ARG A 29 8.75 5.68 -1.55
N GLY A 30 9.42 4.53 -1.50
CA GLY A 30 10.36 4.22 -0.45
C GLY A 30 9.68 3.81 0.85
N CYS A 31 10.41 3.87 1.94
CA CYS A 31 9.94 3.52 3.26
C CYS A 31 10.17 4.69 4.22
N ALA A 32 9.12 5.10 4.94
CA ALA A 32 9.20 6.22 5.87
C ALA A 32 10.22 6.00 6.98
N HIS A 33 10.36 4.76 7.44
CA HIS A 33 11.34 4.40 8.47
C HIS A 33 12.76 4.40 7.92
N ASN A 34 13.02 3.64 6.87
CA ASN A 34 14.27 3.53 6.10
C ASN A 34 15.56 3.54 6.94
N ARG A 35 15.53 2.97 8.15
CA ARG A 35 16.66 2.95 9.10
C ARG A 35 17.08 1.54 9.48
N CYS A 36 16.44 0.52 8.89
CA CYS A 36 16.73 -0.87 9.20
C CYS A 36 18.08 -1.26 8.59
N THR A 37 19.03 -1.68 9.42
CA THR A 37 20.37 -2.07 8.96
C THR A 37 20.35 -3.34 8.12
N PHE A 38 19.32 -4.17 8.29
CA PHE A 38 19.16 -5.44 7.56
C PHE A 38 18.27 -5.31 6.32
N CYS A 39 17.60 -4.17 6.13
CA CYS A 39 16.70 -3.97 5.01
C CYS A 39 17.39 -3.21 3.89
N ALA A 40 17.54 -3.85 2.73
CA ALA A 40 18.15 -3.22 1.55
C ALA A 40 17.12 -2.73 0.53
N MET A 41 15.82 -3.01 0.74
CA MET A 41 14.79 -2.78 -0.28
C MET A 41 14.63 -1.31 -0.67
N TYR A 42 14.67 -0.40 0.31
CA TYR A 42 14.42 1.02 0.08
C TYR A 42 15.53 1.92 0.59
N LYS A 43 16.70 1.37 0.88
CA LYS A 43 17.76 2.07 1.58
C LYS A 43 18.22 3.34 0.86
N ASP A 44 18.30 3.28 -0.46
CA ASP A 44 18.78 4.39 -1.28
C ASP A 44 17.63 5.15 -1.97
N VAL A 45 16.39 4.90 -1.55
CA VAL A 45 15.21 5.52 -2.15
C VAL A 45 14.65 6.56 -1.17
N PRO A 46 14.67 7.86 -1.53
CA PRO A 46 14.06 8.90 -0.68
C PRO A 46 12.56 8.63 -0.52
N PHE A 47 12.06 8.77 0.72
CA PHE A 47 10.63 8.63 0.96
C PHE A 47 9.88 9.84 0.41
N SER A 48 8.77 9.56 -0.28
CA SER A 48 7.86 10.60 -0.76
C SER A 48 6.44 10.03 -0.89
N VAL A 49 5.46 10.92 -0.96
CA VAL A 49 4.06 10.56 -1.19
C VAL A 49 3.70 10.98 -2.61
N TYR A 50 3.05 10.09 -3.35
CA TYR A 50 2.61 10.40 -4.69
C TYR A 50 1.49 11.42 -4.67
N THR A 51 1.44 12.28 -5.69
CA THR A 51 0.35 13.25 -5.85
C THR A 51 -0.96 12.53 -6.14
N ASP A 52 -2.06 13.19 -5.82
CA ASP A 52 -3.38 12.63 -6.12
C ASP A 52 -3.55 12.37 -7.62
N GLU A 53 -3.00 13.25 -8.46
CA GLU A 53 -3.04 13.10 -9.92
C GLU A 53 -2.27 11.86 -10.39
N ALA A 54 -1.13 11.58 -9.78
CA ALA A 54 -0.33 10.40 -10.13
C ALA A 54 -1.05 9.10 -9.72
N VAL A 55 -1.68 9.09 -8.55
CA VAL A 55 -2.49 7.97 -8.09
C VAL A 55 -3.71 7.80 -9.02
N ASP A 56 -4.36 8.88 -9.37
CA ASP A 56 -5.53 8.88 -10.25
C ASP A 56 -5.21 8.30 -11.63
N ARG A 57 -4.05 8.62 -12.18
CA ARG A 57 -3.62 8.07 -13.47
C ARG A 57 -3.46 6.55 -13.40
N GLN A 58 -2.86 6.04 -12.33
CA GLN A 58 -2.70 4.60 -12.14
C GLN A 58 -4.06 3.90 -12.08
N ILE A 59 -4.99 4.47 -11.33
CA ILE A 59 -6.36 3.93 -11.19
C ILE A 59 -7.08 3.95 -12.53
N ALA A 60 -7.00 5.06 -13.26
CA ALA A 60 -7.66 5.20 -14.56
C ALA A 60 -7.12 4.20 -15.59
N MET A 61 -5.79 4.01 -15.62
CA MET A 61 -5.17 3.04 -16.52
C MET A 61 -5.61 1.61 -16.19
N ALA A 62 -5.59 1.24 -14.92
CA ALA A 62 -6.01 -0.09 -14.50
C ALA A 62 -7.50 -0.32 -14.80
N ALA A 63 -8.33 0.67 -14.57
CA ALA A 63 -9.76 0.59 -14.87
C ALA A 63 -10.02 0.42 -16.37
N HIS A 64 -9.23 1.11 -17.20
CA HIS A 64 -9.37 1.03 -18.66
C HIS A 64 -8.98 -0.35 -19.19
N TYR A 65 -7.87 -0.91 -18.72
CA TYR A 65 -7.32 -2.14 -19.28
C TYR A 65 -7.82 -3.42 -18.61
N ALA A 66 -8.21 -3.37 -17.33
CA ALA A 66 -8.52 -4.57 -16.58
C ALA A 66 -9.56 -4.33 -15.46
N GLY A 67 -10.46 -3.35 -15.62
CA GLY A 67 -11.37 -2.96 -14.55
C GLY A 67 -12.17 -4.10 -13.93
N ASP A 68 -12.72 -4.98 -14.73
CA ASP A 68 -13.53 -6.12 -14.25
C ASP A 68 -12.69 -7.26 -13.69
N GLU A 69 -11.39 -7.27 -13.98
CA GLU A 69 -10.49 -8.33 -13.55
C GLU A 69 -9.77 -8.03 -12.25
N VAL A 70 -9.81 -6.78 -11.79
CA VAL A 70 -9.13 -6.37 -10.56
C VAL A 70 -9.95 -6.84 -9.36
N ARG A 71 -9.42 -7.82 -8.63
CA ARG A 71 -10.05 -8.39 -7.43
C ARG A 71 -9.29 -8.05 -6.16
N ARG A 72 -8.02 -7.73 -6.27
CA ARG A 72 -7.14 -7.41 -5.15
C ARG A 72 -6.25 -6.24 -5.54
N ILE A 73 -6.06 -5.32 -4.61
CA ILE A 73 -5.16 -4.19 -4.77
C ILE A 73 -4.18 -4.18 -3.61
N PHE A 74 -2.89 -4.04 -3.92
CA PHE A 74 -1.84 -3.87 -2.93
C PHE A 74 -1.33 -2.44 -3.01
N LEU A 75 -1.44 -1.71 -1.89
CA LEU A 75 -0.92 -0.35 -1.79
C LEU A 75 0.58 -0.40 -1.51
N ALA A 76 1.38 -0.10 -2.50
CA ALA A 76 2.83 0.00 -2.38
C ALA A 76 3.20 1.48 -2.16
N ASP A 77 4.29 1.84 -1.65
CA ASP A 77 5.53 1.17 -1.38
C ASP A 77 5.68 0.79 0.09
N GLY A 78 6.88 0.82 0.61
CA GLY A 78 7.26 0.25 1.89
C GLY A 78 6.37 0.57 3.10
N ASP A 79 5.67 1.69 3.11
CA ASP A 79 4.76 2.03 4.21
C ASP A 79 3.67 2.99 3.75
N ALA A 80 2.70 2.48 3.00
CA ALA A 80 1.56 3.28 2.59
C ALA A 80 0.67 3.68 3.77
N PHE A 81 0.76 2.97 4.88
CA PHE A 81 -0.07 3.22 6.07
C PHE A 81 0.33 4.48 6.83
N VAL A 82 1.42 5.12 6.46
CA VAL A 82 1.81 6.42 7.00
C VAL A 82 0.81 7.52 6.62
N LEU A 83 0.03 7.32 5.57
CA LEU A 83 -0.94 8.30 5.11
C LEU A 83 -2.03 8.55 6.17
N PRO A 84 -2.54 9.79 6.27
CA PRO A 84 -3.65 10.10 7.19
C PRO A 84 -4.86 9.21 6.94
N THR A 85 -5.56 8.86 8.00
CA THR A 85 -6.74 7.98 7.93
C THR A 85 -7.78 8.48 6.94
N GLU A 86 -8.09 9.77 6.95
CA GLU A 86 -9.09 10.32 6.04
C GLU A 86 -8.67 10.20 4.58
N LYS A 87 -7.39 10.34 4.30
CA LYS A 87 -6.86 10.17 2.94
C LYS A 87 -6.95 8.71 2.49
N LEU A 88 -6.64 7.78 3.38
CA LEU A 88 -6.79 6.35 3.10
C LEU A 88 -8.25 5.97 2.89
N LEU A 89 -9.16 6.51 3.70
CA LEU A 89 -10.60 6.24 3.56
C LEU A 89 -11.13 6.75 2.21
N ALA A 90 -10.73 7.94 1.80
CA ALA A 90 -11.12 8.50 0.50
C ALA A 90 -10.61 7.63 -0.64
N LEU A 91 -9.36 7.18 -0.55
CA LEU A 91 -8.75 6.30 -1.55
C LEU A 91 -9.50 4.96 -1.63
N LEU A 92 -9.80 4.36 -0.48
CA LEU A 92 -10.54 3.09 -0.44
C LEU A 92 -11.92 3.22 -1.07
N ALA A 93 -12.66 4.28 -0.74
CA ALA A 93 -13.97 4.54 -1.33
C ALA A 93 -13.87 4.64 -2.85
N ARG A 94 -12.86 5.32 -3.35
CA ARG A 94 -12.63 5.46 -4.78
C ARG A 94 -12.30 4.12 -5.43
N LEU A 95 -11.43 3.31 -4.83
CA LEU A 95 -11.04 2.01 -5.37
C LEU A 95 -12.25 1.06 -5.47
N TYR A 96 -13.01 0.93 -4.40
CA TYR A 96 -14.19 0.07 -4.41
C TYR A 96 -15.28 0.59 -5.34
N GLY A 97 -15.35 1.89 -5.56
CA GLY A 97 -16.29 2.48 -6.51
C GLY A 97 -15.86 2.31 -7.97
N THR A 98 -14.56 2.17 -8.22
CA THR A 98 -14.00 2.07 -9.58
C THR A 98 -13.94 0.62 -10.06
N PHE A 99 -13.59 -0.32 -9.18
CA PHE A 99 -13.40 -1.72 -9.55
C PHE A 99 -14.56 -2.57 -9.02
N PRO A 100 -15.49 -3.00 -9.89
CA PRO A 100 -16.72 -3.65 -9.44
C PRO A 100 -16.51 -5.00 -8.76
N ASN A 101 -15.42 -5.69 -9.07
CA ASN A 101 -15.12 -7.01 -8.51
C ASN A 101 -14.04 -6.99 -7.43
N LEU A 102 -13.68 -5.80 -6.95
CA LEU A 102 -12.66 -5.66 -5.92
C LEU A 102 -13.09 -6.35 -4.62
N GLN A 103 -12.27 -7.26 -4.11
CA GLN A 103 -12.54 -8.07 -2.94
C GLN A 103 -11.78 -7.58 -1.71
N ARG A 104 -10.53 -7.09 -1.90
CA ARG A 104 -9.73 -6.61 -0.79
C ARG A 104 -8.65 -5.64 -1.26
N VAL A 105 -8.28 -4.76 -0.33
CA VAL A 105 -7.11 -3.89 -0.45
C VAL A 105 -6.18 -4.24 0.71
N THR A 106 -4.90 -4.35 0.44
CA THR A 106 -3.87 -4.66 1.43
C THR A 106 -2.72 -3.66 1.32
N SER A 107 -1.87 -3.61 2.33
CA SER A 107 -0.78 -2.64 2.38
C SER A 107 0.34 -3.14 3.29
N TYR A 108 1.57 -2.68 3.03
CA TYR A 108 2.59 -2.69 4.07
C TYR A 108 2.25 -1.63 5.12
N ALA A 109 2.63 -1.89 6.37
CA ALA A 109 2.44 -0.94 7.45
C ALA A 109 3.56 -1.08 8.47
N GLY A 110 4.19 0.04 8.84
CA GLY A 110 5.14 0.05 9.94
C GLY A 110 4.42 -0.03 11.27
N PRO A 111 5.00 -0.72 12.29
CA PRO A 111 4.36 -0.82 13.61
C PRO A 111 4.03 0.54 14.22
N LYS A 112 4.92 1.52 14.05
CA LYS A 112 4.69 2.88 14.56
C LYS A 112 3.47 3.54 13.94
N ASP A 113 3.26 3.33 12.64
CA ASP A 113 2.14 3.93 11.94
C ASP A 113 0.82 3.26 12.31
N ILE A 114 0.84 1.97 12.62
CA ILE A 114 -0.32 1.29 13.17
C ILE A 114 -0.66 1.85 14.56
N LEU A 115 0.36 2.02 15.41
CA LEU A 115 0.17 2.51 16.78
C LEU A 115 -0.26 3.98 16.85
N ARG A 116 0.04 4.77 15.82
CA ARG A 116 -0.39 6.18 15.76
C ARG A 116 -1.88 6.33 15.49
N LYS A 117 -2.52 5.30 14.94
CA LYS A 117 -3.94 5.34 14.65
C LYS A 117 -4.71 4.78 15.83
N SER A 118 -5.85 5.40 16.14
CA SER A 118 -6.74 4.90 17.18
C SER A 118 -7.43 3.60 16.75
N ASP A 119 -7.95 2.86 17.72
CA ASP A 119 -8.73 1.66 17.43
C ASP A 119 -9.93 1.97 16.54
N GLU A 120 -10.57 3.12 16.75
CA GLU A 120 -11.68 3.57 15.92
C GLU A 120 -11.24 3.82 14.47
N GLU A 121 -10.08 4.46 14.26
CA GLU A 121 -9.53 4.68 12.92
C GLU A 121 -9.21 3.36 12.23
N LEU A 122 -8.61 2.42 12.94
CA LEU A 122 -8.30 1.10 12.40
C LEU A 122 -9.57 0.34 12.01
N LEU A 123 -10.61 0.42 12.83
CA LEU A 123 -11.89 -0.20 12.54
C LEU A 123 -12.55 0.43 11.30
N ARG A 124 -12.51 1.74 11.18
CA ARG A 124 -13.04 2.45 10.01
C ARG A 124 -12.34 2.03 8.73
N LEU A 125 -11.01 1.90 8.77
CA LEU A 125 -10.23 1.44 7.62
C LEU A 125 -10.58 0.00 7.23
N ARG A 126 -10.75 -0.87 8.21
CA ARG A 126 -11.16 -2.25 7.97
C ARG A 126 -12.53 -2.32 7.32
N GLU A 127 -13.49 -1.58 7.84
CA GLU A 127 -14.85 -1.52 7.29
C GLU A 127 -14.87 -0.91 5.90
N ALA A 128 -13.95 0.01 5.60
CA ALA A 128 -13.82 0.61 4.28
C ALA A 128 -13.15 -0.32 3.27
N GLY A 129 -12.60 -1.46 3.71
CA GLY A 129 -12.07 -2.48 2.81
C GLY A 129 -10.56 -2.71 2.85
N LEU A 130 -9.83 -2.06 3.76
CA LEU A 130 -8.42 -2.37 4.00
C LEU A 130 -8.35 -3.60 4.91
N LYS A 131 -8.19 -4.78 4.30
CA LYS A 131 -8.44 -6.06 4.97
C LYS A 131 -7.21 -6.66 5.64
N MET A 132 -6.01 -6.29 5.20
CA MET A 132 -4.80 -6.92 5.71
C MET A 132 -3.64 -5.94 5.64
N LEU A 133 -2.80 -5.98 6.68
CA LEU A 133 -1.56 -5.24 6.74
C LEU A 133 -0.40 -6.23 6.85
N TYR A 134 0.67 -5.94 6.13
CA TYR A 134 1.91 -6.71 6.21
C TYR A 134 2.96 -5.90 6.94
N PHE A 135 3.56 -6.47 7.97
CA PHE A 135 4.71 -5.87 8.62
C PHE A 135 5.71 -6.95 9.03
N GLY A 136 6.98 -6.56 9.11
CA GLY A 136 8.02 -7.47 9.54
C GLY A 136 8.23 -7.42 11.04
N LEU A 137 8.11 -8.58 11.71
CA LEU A 137 8.58 -8.76 13.07
C LEU A 137 9.94 -9.45 12.98
N GLU A 138 10.99 -8.62 12.87
CA GLU A 138 12.33 -9.12 12.56
C GLU A 138 12.98 -9.82 13.75
N THR A 139 12.63 -9.39 14.98
CA THR A 139 13.13 -10.00 16.21
C THR A 139 12.18 -9.71 17.37
N GLY A 140 12.11 -10.65 18.32
CA GLY A 140 11.43 -10.44 19.61
C GLY A 140 12.31 -9.81 20.67
N ASP A 141 13.58 -9.53 20.38
CA ASP A 141 14.51 -8.94 21.34
C ASP A 141 14.30 -7.43 21.38
N SER A 142 13.93 -6.93 22.58
CA SER A 142 13.66 -5.51 22.79
C SER A 142 14.85 -4.60 22.54
N GLN A 143 16.07 -5.13 22.63
CA GLN A 143 17.28 -4.35 22.38
C GLN A 143 17.55 -4.15 20.88
N LEU A 144 17.05 -5.04 20.05
CA LEU A 144 17.22 -4.97 18.59
C LEU A 144 16.07 -4.25 17.90
N LEU A 145 14.96 -4.09 18.58
CA LEU A 145 13.80 -3.34 18.08
C LEU A 145 13.90 -1.84 18.46
#